data_c4ac27a245a0ed25233eb83b95863180
#
_entry.id   c4ac27a245a0ed25233eb83b95863180
#
_cell.length_a   1.000
_cell.length_b   1.000
_cell.length_c   1.000
_cell.angle_alpha   90.00
_cell.angle_beta   90.00
_cell.angle_gamma   90.00
#
_symmetry.space_group_name_H-M   'P 1'
#
loop_
_entity.id
_entity.type
_entity.pdbx_description
1 polymer ?
#
loop_
_entity_poly.entity_id
_entity_poly.type
_entity_poly.pdbx_seq_one_letter_code
_entity_poly.pdbx_strand_id
1 'polypeptide(L)'
;MSETFVIVPTYNEADNLDELLEQLLALPDQIGVIVVDDNSPDGTGDMADRWEGLYPGRVYALHRPAKLGLGTAYIAGFNKAIHEVGAERILTMDADFSHNPRYIPDMIALSRSKHVVIGSRYVPGGGTRNCTRKRIYLSRLANFTARALLGLKAKDATAGFRLYRRE
;
A
#
# COMPACT_ATOMS: atom_id res chain seq x y z
N MET A 1 -13.99 -15.06 -0.80
CA MET A 1 -12.87 -14.49 0.00
C MET A 1 -12.07 -13.58 -0.92
N SER A 2 -11.56 -12.47 -0.39
CA SER A 2 -10.73 -11.58 -1.20
C SER A 2 -9.38 -12.25 -1.54
N GLU A 3 -9.00 -12.26 -2.81
CA GLU A 3 -7.71 -12.81 -3.26
C GLU A 3 -6.58 -11.76 -3.18
N THR A 4 -6.96 -10.46 -3.19
CA THR A 4 -6.03 -9.34 -3.15
C THR A 4 -6.22 -8.56 -1.87
N PHE A 5 -5.15 -8.35 -1.13
CA PHE A 5 -5.14 -7.53 0.09
C PHE A 5 -4.23 -6.32 -0.06
N VAL A 6 -4.73 -5.17 0.38
CA VAL A 6 -3.97 -3.92 0.44
C VAL A 6 -3.46 -3.73 1.85
N ILE A 7 -2.13 -3.62 2.03
CA ILE A 7 -1.51 -3.28 3.30
C ILE A 7 -1.38 -1.76 3.37
N VAL A 8 -1.97 -1.18 4.41
CA VAL A 8 -1.98 0.26 4.67
C VAL A 8 -1.37 0.51 6.05
N PRO A 9 -0.07 0.83 6.13
CA PRO A 9 0.54 1.29 7.37
C PRO A 9 -0.02 2.65 7.77
N THR A 10 -0.34 2.83 9.06
CA THR A 10 -0.90 4.07 9.61
C THR A 10 -0.14 4.55 10.83
N TYR A 11 -0.01 5.88 10.94
CA TYR A 11 0.39 6.58 12.15
C TYR A 11 -0.13 8.01 12.08
N ASN A 12 -1.17 8.35 12.86
CA ASN A 12 -1.90 9.62 12.82
C ASN A 12 -2.54 9.88 11.44
N GLU A 13 -3.38 8.97 11.00
CA GLU A 13 -4.08 9.04 9.71
C GLU A 13 -5.61 9.07 9.87
N ALA A 14 -6.12 9.52 11.05
CA ALA A 14 -7.55 9.57 11.32
C ALA A 14 -8.34 10.40 10.30
N ASP A 15 -7.74 11.48 9.78
CA ASP A 15 -8.37 12.34 8.77
C ASP A 15 -8.53 11.67 7.40
N ASN A 16 -7.74 10.62 7.11
CA ASN A 16 -7.68 10.00 5.79
C ASN A 16 -8.28 8.59 5.74
N LEU A 17 -8.27 7.87 6.87
CA LEU A 17 -8.49 6.42 6.87
C LEU A 17 -9.92 6.03 6.44
N ASP A 18 -10.95 6.73 6.91
CA ASP A 18 -12.34 6.43 6.57
C ASP A 18 -12.56 6.55 5.05
N GLU A 19 -12.18 7.68 4.45
CA GLU A 19 -12.34 7.91 3.00
C GLU A 19 -11.52 6.91 2.18
N LEU A 20 -10.31 6.58 2.63
CA LEU A 20 -9.47 5.60 1.94
C LEU A 20 -10.10 4.22 1.93
N LEU A 21 -10.59 3.75 3.09
CA LEU A 21 -11.22 2.43 3.19
C LEU A 21 -12.51 2.35 2.38
N GLU A 22 -13.34 3.41 2.38
CA GLU A 22 -14.52 3.49 1.51
C GLU A 22 -14.15 3.33 0.03
N GLN A 23 -13.13 4.07 -0.44
CA GLN A 23 -12.69 3.98 -1.82
C GLN A 23 -12.12 2.60 -2.17
N LEU A 24 -11.35 1.98 -1.28
CA LEU A 24 -10.78 0.65 -1.50
C LEU A 24 -11.86 -0.43 -1.56
N LEU A 25 -12.80 -0.41 -0.62
CA LEU A 25 -13.87 -1.41 -0.53
C LEU A 25 -14.93 -1.29 -1.63
N ALA A 26 -15.05 -0.10 -2.24
CA ALA A 26 -15.92 0.16 -3.40
C ALA A 26 -15.34 -0.35 -4.73
N LEU A 27 -14.06 -0.74 -4.77
CA LEU A 27 -13.45 -1.26 -6.00
C LEU A 27 -14.09 -2.59 -6.45
N PRO A 28 -14.20 -2.82 -7.78
CA PRO A 28 -14.92 -3.99 -8.32
C PRO A 28 -14.26 -5.34 -7.99
N ASP A 29 -12.97 -5.35 -7.70
CA ASP A 29 -12.17 -6.58 -7.51
C ASP A 29 -12.33 -7.23 -6.12
N GLN A 30 -13.27 -6.77 -5.29
CA GLN A 30 -13.53 -7.30 -3.93
C GLN A 30 -12.24 -7.45 -3.11
N ILE A 31 -11.42 -6.43 -3.08
CA ILE A 31 -10.18 -6.43 -2.31
C ILE A 31 -10.43 -6.43 -0.81
N GLY A 32 -9.48 -7.02 -0.07
CA GLY A 32 -9.39 -6.87 1.38
C GLY A 32 -8.35 -5.82 1.76
N VAL A 33 -8.39 -5.35 2.99
CA VAL A 33 -7.46 -4.35 3.52
C VAL A 33 -6.91 -4.81 4.86
N ILE A 34 -5.61 -4.64 5.05
CA ILE A 34 -4.92 -4.82 6.33
C ILE A 34 -4.38 -3.47 6.75
N VAL A 35 -5.03 -2.84 7.72
CA VAL A 35 -4.55 -1.61 8.35
C VAL A 35 -3.52 -2.01 9.40
N VAL A 36 -2.31 -1.47 9.30
CA VAL A 36 -1.23 -1.74 10.27
C VAL A 36 -0.96 -0.47 11.07
N ASP A 37 -1.57 -0.36 12.24
CA ASP A 37 -1.50 0.83 13.07
C ASP A 37 -0.33 0.80 14.06
N ASP A 38 0.50 1.82 13.99
CA ASP A 38 1.70 2.01 14.82
C ASP A 38 1.42 2.70 16.16
N ASN A 39 0.32 2.31 16.82
CA ASN A 39 -0.16 2.88 18.08
C ASN A 39 -0.45 4.38 17.94
N SER A 40 -1.31 4.74 17.00
CA SER A 40 -1.71 6.11 16.73
C SER A 40 -2.47 6.73 17.90
N PRO A 41 -2.06 7.92 18.40
CA PRO A 41 -2.76 8.59 19.50
C PRO A 41 -4.01 9.36 19.07
N ASP A 42 -4.29 9.49 17.78
CA ASP A 42 -5.38 10.29 17.19
C ASP A 42 -6.70 9.52 16.97
N GLY A 43 -6.75 8.23 17.37
CA GLY A 43 -7.92 7.37 17.18
C GLY A 43 -7.92 6.57 15.88
N THR A 44 -6.86 6.64 15.07
CA THR A 44 -6.73 5.84 13.84
C THR A 44 -6.93 4.35 14.10
N GLY A 45 -6.34 3.81 15.19
CA GLY A 45 -6.49 2.40 15.57
C GLY A 45 -7.94 2.01 15.86
N ASP A 46 -8.67 2.81 16.65
CA ASP A 46 -10.09 2.57 16.95
C ASP A 46 -10.95 2.61 15.68
N MET A 47 -10.61 3.48 14.72
CA MET A 47 -11.26 3.51 13.41
C MET A 47 -11.01 2.21 12.65
N ALA A 48 -9.80 1.69 12.64
CA ALA A 48 -9.47 0.42 12.00
C ALA A 48 -10.27 -0.74 12.59
N ASP A 49 -10.40 -0.81 13.92
CA ASP A 49 -11.21 -1.82 14.62
C ASP A 49 -12.70 -1.72 14.24
N ARG A 50 -13.23 -0.50 14.14
CA ARG A 50 -14.60 -0.29 13.66
C ARG A 50 -14.82 -0.83 12.25
N TRP A 51 -13.87 -0.58 11.34
CA TRP A 51 -13.94 -1.10 9.97
C TRP A 51 -13.80 -2.62 9.89
N GLU A 52 -12.95 -3.23 10.71
CA GLU A 52 -12.87 -4.69 10.84
C GLU A 52 -14.20 -5.29 11.29
N GLY A 53 -14.85 -4.67 12.27
CA GLY A 53 -16.17 -5.09 12.76
C GLY A 53 -17.29 -4.95 11.71
N LEU A 54 -17.24 -3.92 10.85
CA LEU A 54 -18.20 -3.69 9.77
C LEU A 54 -17.99 -4.62 8.57
N TYR A 55 -16.74 -5.00 8.29
CA TYR A 55 -16.36 -5.79 7.12
C TYR A 55 -15.52 -7.02 7.51
N PRO A 56 -16.08 -7.95 8.32
CA PRO A 56 -15.34 -9.11 8.78
C PRO A 56 -14.86 -9.98 7.61
N GLY A 57 -13.59 -10.36 7.67
CA GLY A 57 -12.94 -11.14 6.59
C GLY A 57 -12.51 -10.33 5.37
N ARG A 58 -12.81 -9.02 5.34
CA ARG A 58 -12.33 -8.10 4.29
C ARG A 58 -11.41 -7.01 4.84
N VAL A 59 -11.68 -6.50 6.05
CA VAL A 59 -10.80 -5.54 6.73
C VAL A 59 -10.22 -6.22 7.96
N TYR A 60 -8.95 -5.97 8.21
CA TYR A 60 -8.21 -6.45 9.38
C TYR A 60 -7.44 -5.28 9.99
N ALA A 61 -7.59 -5.08 11.28
CA ALA A 61 -6.77 -4.20 12.08
C ALA A 61 -5.59 -4.97 12.69
N LEU A 62 -4.38 -4.44 12.53
CA LEU A 62 -3.17 -4.98 13.12
C LEU A 62 -2.48 -3.90 13.93
N HIS A 63 -2.64 -3.96 15.25
CA HIS A 63 -2.03 -3.00 16.16
C HIS A 63 -0.60 -3.38 16.49
N ARG A 64 0.29 -2.38 16.42
CA ARG A 64 1.68 -2.50 16.84
C ARG A 64 1.91 -1.68 18.11
N PRO A 65 2.86 -2.07 18.97
CA PRO A 65 3.03 -1.43 20.29
C PRO A 65 3.56 0.01 20.20
N ALA A 66 4.19 0.39 19.07
CA ALA A 66 4.77 1.72 18.86
C ALA A 66 5.13 1.94 17.38
N LYS A 67 5.51 3.18 17.04
CA LYS A 67 6.05 3.55 15.72
C LYS A 67 7.45 2.97 15.53
N LEU A 68 7.52 1.77 14.96
CA LEU A 68 8.75 1.01 14.75
C LEU A 68 9.33 1.15 13.32
N GLY A 69 8.73 2.01 12.52
CA GLY A 69 9.14 2.32 11.15
C GLY A 69 8.38 1.58 10.08
N LEU A 70 8.27 2.22 8.91
CA LEU A 70 7.44 1.80 7.77
C LEU A 70 7.78 0.38 7.27
N GLY A 71 9.08 0.07 7.17
CA GLY A 71 9.52 -1.24 6.68
C GLY A 71 9.03 -2.39 7.56
N THR A 72 9.10 -2.22 8.89
CA THR A 72 8.63 -3.25 9.83
C THR A 72 7.09 -3.34 9.86
N ALA A 73 6.38 -2.24 9.58
CA ALA A 73 4.93 -2.25 9.42
C ALA A 73 4.52 -3.08 8.18
N TYR A 74 5.20 -2.88 7.06
CA TYR A 74 4.97 -3.72 5.89
C TYR A 74 5.27 -5.19 6.15
N ILE A 75 6.38 -5.52 6.84
CA ILE A 75 6.69 -6.92 7.20
C ILE A 75 5.56 -7.54 8.03
N ALA A 76 5.02 -6.83 9.02
CA ALA A 76 3.90 -7.31 9.82
C ALA A 76 2.64 -7.54 8.97
N GLY A 77 2.31 -6.58 8.08
CA GLY A 77 1.20 -6.71 7.14
C GLY A 77 1.38 -7.88 6.15
N PHE A 78 2.59 -8.08 5.61
CA PHE A 78 2.90 -9.21 4.73
C PHE A 78 2.73 -10.54 5.46
N ASN A 79 3.21 -10.66 6.70
CA ASN A 79 3.05 -11.88 7.49
C ASN A 79 1.57 -12.23 7.70
N LYS A 80 0.74 -11.24 8.07
CA LYS A 80 -0.70 -11.43 8.19
C LYS A 80 -1.34 -11.82 6.87
N ALA A 81 -1.00 -11.11 5.78
CA ALA A 81 -1.53 -11.39 4.44
C ALA A 81 -1.22 -12.80 3.96
N ILE A 82 0.01 -13.28 4.16
CA ILE A 82 0.49 -14.58 3.65
C ILE A 82 0.01 -15.73 4.52
N HIS A 83 0.15 -15.61 5.84
CA HIS A 83 0.03 -16.74 6.75
C HIS A 83 -1.34 -16.85 7.42
N GLU A 84 -2.05 -15.73 7.59
CA GLU A 84 -3.34 -15.74 8.28
C GLU A 84 -4.52 -15.64 7.31
N VAL A 85 -4.46 -14.71 6.33
CA VAL A 85 -5.59 -14.54 5.39
C VAL A 85 -5.42 -15.24 4.05
N GLY A 86 -4.23 -15.76 3.75
CA GLY A 86 -3.98 -16.55 2.55
C GLY A 86 -4.05 -15.74 1.24
N ALA A 87 -3.63 -14.47 1.27
CA ALA A 87 -3.66 -13.60 0.10
C ALA A 87 -2.85 -14.16 -1.08
N GLU A 88 -3.42 -14.12 -2.28
CA GLU A 88 -2.70 -14.45 -3.53
C GLU A 88 -1.96 -13.24 -4.11
N ARG A 89 -2.50 -12.04 -3.85
CA ARG A 89 -1.91 -10.77 -4.27
C ARG A 89 -1.85 -9.83 -3.08
N ILE A 90 -0.72 -9.17 -2.91
CA ILE A 90 -0.51 -8.22 -1.83
C ILE A 90 -0.10 -6.90 -2.42
N LEU A 91 -0.81 -5.85 -2.10
CA LEU A 91 -0.52 -4.49 -2.54
C LEU A 91 -0.10 -3.65 -1.34
N THR A 92 0.91 -2.82 -1.52
CA THR A 92 1.36 -1.85 -0.52
C THR A 92 0.96 -0.44 -0.94
N MET A 93 0.37 0.34 -0.05
CA MET A 93 0.07 1.75 -0.30
C MET A 93 0.08 2.57 1.01
N ASP A 94 0.33 3.86 0.88
CA ASP A 94 0.29 4.81 1.99
C ASP A 94 -1.14 5.34 2.18
N ALA A 95 -1.47 5.80 3.41
CA ALA A 95 -2.82 6.27 3.75
C ALA A 95 -3.11 7.72 3.31
N ASP A 96 -2.11 8.49 2.90
CA ASP A 96 -2.15 9.94 2.64
C ASP A 96 -2.64 10.33 1.24
N PHE A 97 -3.29 9.43 0.52
CA PHE A 97 -3.73 9.61 -0.88
C PHE A 97 -2.62 9.98 -1.88
N SER A 98 -1.34 9.82 -1.53
CA SER A 98 -0.25 9.91 -2.50
C SER A 98 -0.32 8.80 -3.56
N HIS A 99 -0.95 7.69 -3.20
CA HIS A 99 -1.29 6.56 -4.05
C HIS A 99 -2.81 6.54 -4.31
N ASN A 100 -3.22 6.63 -5.56
CA ASN A 100 -4.64 6.70 -5.88
C ASN A 100 -5.24 5.29 -6.08
N PRO A 101 -6.27 4.90 -5.30
CA PRO A 101 -6.90 3.58 -5.37
C PRO A 101 -7.41 3.19 -6.76
N ARG A 102 -7.81 4.16 -7.60
CA ARG A 102 -8.33 3.91 -8.96
C ARG A 102 -7.39 3.10 -9.87
N TYR A 103 -6.09 3.07 -9.57
CA TYR A 103 -5.12 2.31 -10.36
C TYR A 103 -4.99 0.84 -9.94
N ILE A 104 -5.60 0.45 -8.83
CA ILE A 104 -5.51 -0.93 -8.31
C ILE A 104 -6.08 -1.95 -9.28
N PRO A 105 -7.25 -1.76 -9.93
CA PRO A 105 -7.76 -2.71 -10.92
C PRO A 105 -6.79 -2.95 -12.07
N ASP A 106 -6.13 -1.91 -12.60
CA ASP A 106 -5.13 -2.05 -13.65
C ASP A 106 -3.90 -2.83 -13.15
N MET A 107 -3.46 -2.59 -11.91
CA MET A 107 -2.35 -3.33 -11.31
C MET A 107 -2.70 -4.81 -11.12
N ILE A 108 -3.92 -5.13 -10.70
CA ILE A 108 -4.43 -6.51 -10.59
C ILE A 108 -4.44 -7.17 -11.98
N ALA A 109 -4.95 -6.50 -13.00
CA ALA A 109 -4.96 -7.01 -14.36
C ALA A 109 -3.54 -7.33 -14.87
N LEU A 110 -2.57 -6.44 -14.64
CA LEU A 110 -1.16 -6.64 -15.01
C LEU A 110 -0.51 -7.78 -14.22
N SER A 111 -0.90 -8.02 -12.98
CA SER A 111 -0.34 -9.06 -12.14
C SER A 111 -0.64 -10.48 -12.63
N ARG A 112 -1.61 -10.66 -13.53
CA ARG A 112 -1.89 -11.96 -14.17
C ARG A 112 -0.69 -12.50 -14.94
N SER A 113 0.17 -11.61 -15.45
CA SER A 113 1.36 -11.97 -16.25
C SER A 113 2.68 -11.52 -15.61
N LYS A 114 2.64 -10.84 -14.46
CA LYS A 114 3.80 -10.27 -13.78
C LYS A 114 3.75 -10.59 -12.30
N HIS A 115 4.91 -10.96 -11.72
CA HIS A 115 5.02 -11.24 -10.28
C HIS A 115 5.02 -9.96 -9.43
N VAL A 116 5.53 -8.84 -10.00
CA VAL A 116 5.58 -7.53 -9.34
C VAL A 116 5.09 -6.46 -10.30
N VAL A 117 4.13 -5.65 -9.86
CA VAL A 117 3.64 -4.46 -10.56
C VAL A 117 3.91 -3.23 -9.70
N ILE A 118 4.48 -2.18 -10.30
CA ILE A 118 4.86 -0.96 -9.59
C ILE A 118 4.08 0.23 -10.16
N GLY A 119 3.36 0.94 -9.30
CA GLY A 119 2.73 2.22 -9.60
C GLY A 119 3.82 3.30 -9.73
N SER A 120 4.29 3.53 -10.94
CA SER A 120 5.44 4.40 -11.21
C SER A 120 5.03 5.85 -11.45
N ARG A 121 5.72 6.77 -10.81
CA ARG A 121 5.61 8.22 -11.04
C ARG A 121 6.20 8.66 -12.38
N TYR A 122 7.02 7.84 -13.03
CA TYR A 122 7.85 8.15 -14.20
C TYR A 122 7.37 7.44 -15.48
N VAL A 123 6.10 7.10 -15.55
CA VAL A 123 5.45 6.58 -16.76
C VAL A 123 4.43 7.59 -17.30
N PRO A 124 4.01 7.51 -18.56
CA PRO A 124 2.93 8.34 -19.08
C PRO A 124 1.67 8.24 -18.19
N GLY A 125 1.11 9.38 -17.77
CA GLY A 125 0.00 9.44 -16.81
C GLY A 125 0.41 9.31 -15.33
N GLY A 126 1.67 8.99 -15.02
CA GLY A 126 2.22 9.05 -13.68
C GLY A 126 2.52 10.49 -13.23
N GLY A 127 2.64 10.71 -11.93
CA GLY A 127 2.93 12.03 -11.38
C GLY A 127 3.17 11.99 -9.88
N THR A 128 3.43 13.17 -9.33
CA THR A 128 3.53 13.41 -7.90
C THR A 128 2.61 14.56 -7.53
N ARG A 129 1.78 14.40 -6.50
CA ARG A 129 1.03 15.51 -5.89
C ARG A 129 1.85 16.10 -4.74
N ASN A 130 1.78 17.44 -4.58
CA ASN A 130 2.37 18.17 -3.43
C ASN A 130 3.88 17.92 -3.19
N CYS A 131 4.66 17.61 -4.23
CA CYS A 131 6.11 17.41 -4.10
C CYS A 131 6.90 18.64 -4.51
N THR A 132 7.87 19.06 -3.69
CA THR A 132 8.81 20.13 -4.04
C THR A 132 9.75 19.68 -5.16
N ARG A 133 10.19 20.62 -5.99
CA ARG A 133 11.14 20.34 -7.09
C ARG A 133 12.43 19.66 -6.59
N LYS A 134 12.92 20.06 -5.41
CA LYS A 134 14.11 19.47 -4.76
C LYS A 134 13.89 17.99 -4.45
N ARG A 135 12.72 17.62 -3.90
CA ARG A 135 12.37 16.25 -3.57
C ARG A 135 12.22 15.37 -4.82
N ILE A 136 11.64 15.92 -5.89
CA ILE A 136 11.55 15.25 -7.19
C ILE A 136 12.94 14.95 -7.75
N TYR A 137 13.85 15.93 -7.72
CA TYR A 137 15.22 15.77 -8.20
C TYR A 137 15.98 14.70 -7.41
N LEU A 138 15.94 14.76 -6.07
CA LEU A 138 16.56 13.75 -5.21
C LEU A 138 16.01 12.35 -5.45
N SER A 139 14.68 12.22 -5.61
CA SER A 139 14.04 10.95 -5.93
C SER A 139 14.48 10.39 -7.28
N ARG A 140 14.60 11.24 -8.30
CA ARG A 140 15.11 10.84 -9.62
C ARG A 140 16.57 10.39 -9.57
N LEU A 141 17.40 11.11 -8.83
CA LEU A 141 18.81 10.75 -8.66
C LEU A 141 18.94 9.41 -7.91
N ALA A 142 18.24 9.24 -6.79
CA ALA A 142 18.23 7.98 -6.03
C ALA A 142 17.74 6.81 -6.90
N ASN A 143 16.67 7.01 -7.66
CA ASN A 143 16.16 6.00 -8.58
C ASN A 143 17.15 5.66 -9.70
N PHE A 144 17.81 6.67 -10.27
CA PHE A 144 18.85 6.46 -11.28
C PHE A 144 20.02 5.67 -10.71
N THR A 145 20.51 6.06 -9.54
CA THR A 145 21.62 5.37 -8.85
C THR A 145 21.27 3.92 -8.52
N ALA A 146 20.07 3.68 -7.95
CA ALA A 146 19.63 2.32 -7.65
C ALA A 146 19.53 1.45 -8.91
N ARG A 147 19.01 1.99 -10.00
CA ARG A 147 18.90 1.28 -11.28
C ARG A 147 20.27 0.97 -11.88
N ALA A 148 21.19 1.93 -11.85
CA ALA A 148 22.54 1.77 -12.39
C ALA A 148 23.38 0.74 -11.61
N LEU A 149 23.31 0.80 -10.26
CA LEU A 149 24.08 -0.10 -9.40
C LEU A 149 23.51 -1.51 -9.33
N LEU A 150 22.19 -1.67 -9.38
CA LEU A 150 21.51 -2.95 -9.17
C LEU A 150 20.98 -3.56 -10.48
N GLY A 151 21.21 -2.95 -11.64
CA GLY A 151 20.73 -3.44 -12.93
C GLY A 151 19.20 -3.52 -13.03
N LEU A 152 18.45 -2.70 -12.28
CA LEU A 152 16.98 -2.78 -12.18
C LEU A 152 16.32 -2.31 -13.49
N LYS A 153 15.42 -3.13 -14.02
CA LYS A 153 14.57 -2.76 -15.17
C LYS A 153 13.40 -1.85 -14.79
N ALA A 154 13.02 -1.82 -13.50
CA ALA A 154 11.91 -0.99 -12.99
C ALA A 154 12.19 0.51 -13.20
N LYS A 155 11.19 1.26 -13.71
CA LYS A 155 11.32 2.71 -13.93
C LYS A 155 11.27 3.52 -12.63
N ASP A 156 10.66 2.99 -11.57
CA ASP A 156 10.55 3.61 -10.24
C ASP A 156 10.84 2.58 -9.15
N ALA A 157 12.12 2.39 -8.84
CA ALA A 157 12.56 1.45 -7.81
C ALA A 157 12.25 1.93 -6.37
N THR A 158 11.87 3.20 -6.21
CA THR A 158 11.60 3.83 -4.90
C THR A 158 10.11 4.04 -4.62
N ALA A 159 9.20 3.64 -5.53
CA ALA A 159 7.77 3.74 -5.30
C ALA A 159 7.32 2.82 -4.17
N GLY A 160 6.46 3.31 -3.28
CA GLY A 160 5.78 2.51 -2.23
C GLY A 160 4.56 1.76 -2.75
N PHE A 161 3.97 2.23 -3.84
CA PHE A 161 2.76 1.65 -4.43
C PHE A 161 3.12 0.45 -5.31
N ARG A 162 2.99 -0.76 -4.76
CA ARG A 162 3.42 -2.01 -5.41
C ARG A 162 2.42 -3.12 -5.16
N LEU A 163 2.23 -3.96 -6.17
CA LEU A 163 1.50 -5.20 -6.06
C LEU A 163 2.47 -6.37 -6.28
N TYR A 164 2.39 -7.34 -5.41
CA TYR A 164 3.15 -8.58 -5.44
C TYR A 164 2.19 -9.76 -5.60
N ARG A 165 2.51 -10.70 -6.48
CA ARG A 165 1.79 -11.95 -6.61
C ARG A 165 2.53 -13.04 -5.84
N ARG A 166 1.78 -13.80 -5.03
CA ARG A 166 2.27 -15.02 -4.41
C ARG A 166 2.40 -16.10 -5.50
N GLU A 167 3.44 -16.90 -5.43
CA GLU A 167 3.62 -18.08 -6.30
C GLU A 167 2.97 -19.31 -5.69
#